data_6e14bec921f0b3048a5cb19bd1a30128
#
_entry.id   6e14bec921f0b3048a5cb19bd1a30128
#
_cell.length_a   1.000
_cell.length_b   1.000
_cell.length_c   1.000
_cell.angle_alpha   90.00
_cell.angle_beta   90.00
_cell.angle_gamma   90.00
#
_symmetry.space_group_name_H-M   'P 1'
#
loop_
_entity.id
_entity.type
_entity.pdbx_description
1 polymer ?
#
loop_
_entity_poly.entity_id
_entity_poly.type
_entity_poly.pdbx_seq_one_letter_code
_entity_poly.pdbx_strand_id
1 'polypeptide(L)'
;MSRNQESYRSNRYGVQRGDDKRSFVAVLGYIIFFAVTVSLSLALFVAYLTPLISPSAFGSLTIVGIFAPILYIMVFVCMLVWIILQRWNIVLALFVVLIPGLFSLSSFYNSNMHRATELPRDSRAFTVMSYNVRGFRGDNNEHTVSAIVDTLLRRERLPDVVCLQECALDAKNFARMDSLFRGYNIADATEYGKVVVRTYSRYPIISCGEISGEGRGTSQWCDVVIRSSNSRQEDTVRVFNNHLYTMNISKADSDDIGEGRILRDGDRMMSIVKRIADNSAIRVEHVDSLRQVIDATPHAMVVCGDFNDTPMSYVVRRLSRRLNDAFEGAGRGYGSTFRPMHSTLRIDYILHSDNVEVQYFNVDKDMQMSDHMPIEARLKVLKEE
;
A
#
# COMPACT_ATOMS: atom_id res chain seq x y z
N MET A 1 45.38 -76.19 19.02
CA MET A 1 45.37 -75.00 18.12
C MET A 1 44.03 -74.99 17.38
N SER A 2 43.01 -74.36 17.95
CA SER A 2 41.78 -74.01 17.23
C SER A 2 40.77 -73.39 18.19
N ARG A 3 40.89 -72.04 18.43
CA ARG A 3 39.87 -71.24 19.12
C ARG A 3 40.29 -69.80 19.00
N ASN A 4 40.16 -69.17 17.84
CA ASN A 4 40.30 -67.67 17.72
C ASN A 4 39.86 -67.16 16.34
N GLN A 5 38.77 -67.66 15.75
CA GLN A 5 38.25 -67.15 14.47
C GLN A 5 36.77 -66.77 14.46
N GLU A 6 36.00 -66.88 15.54
CA GLU A 6 34.57 -66.59 15.53
C GLU A 6 34.15 -65.23 16.10
N SER A 7 35.08 -64.42 16.69
CA SER A 7 34.66 -63.16 17.30
C SER A 7 34.76 -61.92 16.41
N TYR A 8 35.13 -62.05 15.13
CA TYR A 8 35.36 -60.91 14.25
C TYR A 8 34.24 -60.67 13.19
N ARG A 9 33.17 -61.45 13.22
CA ARG A 9 32.08 -61.31 12.24
C ARG A 9 30.79 -60.60 12.70
N SER A 10 30.63 -60.29 13.98
CA SER A 10 29.34 -59.71 14.47
C SER A 10 29.27 -58.19 14.50
N ASN A 11 30.37 -57.47 14.22
CA ASN A 11 30.39 -55.98 14.34
C ASN A 11 30.25 -55.22 13.01
N ARG A 12 30.08 -55.90 11.86
CA ARG A 12 29.92 -55.21 10.57
C ARG A 12 28.46 -54.87 10.17
N TYR A 13 27.47 -55.44 10.80
CA TYR A 13 26.06 -55.22 10.41
C TYR A 13 25.34 -54.14 11.24
N GLY A 14 25.94 -53.66 12.34
CA GLY A 14 25.32 -52.66 13.19
C GLY A 14 25.57 -51.21 12.74
N VAL A 15 26.66 -50.95 12.02
CA VAL A 15 27.09 -49.58 11.64
C VAL A 15 26.39 -49.13 10.35
N GLN A 16 26.08 -50.03 9.41
CA GLN A 16 25.49 -49.65 8.12
C GLN A 16 24.01 -49.21 8.20
N ARG A 17 23.21 -49.71 9.16
CA ARG A 17 21.80 -49.33 9.28
C ARG A 17 21.57 -47.91 9.82
N GLY A 18 22.52 -47.34 10.55
CA GLY A 18 22.48 -45.97 11.07
C GLY A 18 22.80 -44.93 9.98
N ASP A 19 23.80 -45.21 9.13
CA ASP A 19 24.24 -44.32 8.06
C ASP A 19 23.22 -44.28 6.91
N ASP A 20 22.60 -45.41 6.53
CA ASP A 20 21.53 -45.45 5.52
C ASP A 20 20.28 -44.61 5.91
N LYS A 21 19.86 -44.67 7.18
CA LYS A 21 18.74 -43.86 7.65
C LYS A 21 19.05 -42.36 7.71
N ARG A 22 20.24 -41.98 8.13
CA ARG A 22 20.69 -40.57 8.11
C ARG A 22 20.82 -40.04 6.69
N SER A 23 21.33 -40.82 5.78
CA SER A 23 21.40 -40.51 4.35
C SER A 23 20.00 -40.32 3.73
N PHE A 24 19.05 -41.22 4.02
CA PHE A 24 17.67 -41.11 3.53
C PHE A 24 16.95 -39.88 4.04
N VAL A 25 17.05 -39.55 5.34
CA VAL A 25 16.43 -38.34 5.93
C VAL A 25 17.03 -37.07 5.31
N ALA A 26 18.34 -37.05 5.10
CA ALA A 26 19.01 -35.90 4.46
C ALA A 26 18.54 -35.70 3.00
N VAL A 27 18.42 -36.78 2.24
CA VAL A 27 17.92 -36.74 0.85
C VAL A 27 16.46 -36.29 0.82
N LEU A 28 15.63 -36.83 1.69
CA LEU A 28 14.21 -36.43 1.79
C LEU A 28 14.08 -34.95 2.16
N GLY A 29 14.84 -34.48 3.16
CA GLY A 29 14.88 -33.07 3.55
C GLY A 29 15.29 -32.16 2.40
N TYR A 30 16.31 -32.56 1.62
CA TYR A 30 16.74 -31.85 0.42
C TYR A 30 15.61 -31.75 -0.63
N ILE A 31 14.92 -32.87 -0.92
CA ILE A 31 13.83 -32.89 -1.89
C ILE A 31 12.68 -31.98 -1.45
N ILE A 32 12.28 -32.08 -0.17
CA ILE A 32 11.21 -31.24 0.40
C ILE A 32 11.58 -29.76 0.32
N PHE A 33 12.81 -29.40 0.75
CA PHE A 33 13.25 -28.01 0.72
C PHE A 33 13.36 -27.46 -0.71
N PHE A 34 13.81 -28.29 -1.66
CA PHE A 34 13.82 -27.94 -3.08
C PHE A 34 12.39 -27.70 -3.61
N ALA A 35 11.45 -28.61 -3.30
CA ALA A 35 10.04 -28.45 -3.70
C ALA A 35 9.41 -27.17 -3.11
N VAL A 36 9.66 -26.86 -1.83
CA VAL A 36 9.23 -25.60 -1.19
C VAL A 36 9.83 -24.41 -1.89
N THR A 37 11.14 -24.42 -2.19
CA THR A 37 11.81 -23.34 -2.90
C THR A 37 11.20 -23.10 -4.28
N VAL A 38 10.92 -24.16 -5.04
CA VAL A 38 10.28 -24.05 -6.36
C VAL A 38 8.86 -23.49 -6.24
N SER A 39 8.07 -23.98 -5.27
CA SER A 39 6.70 -23.51 -5.04
C SER A 39 6.65 -22.03 -4.66
N LEU A 40 7.53 -21.57 -3.78
CA LEU A 40 7.64 -20.15 -3.40
C LEU A 40 8.09 -19.28 -4.57
N SER A 41 9.05 -19.76 -5.37
CA SER A 41 9.51 -19.04 -6.56
C SER A 41 8.40 -18.90 -7.60
N LEU A 42 7.61 -19.94 -7.81
CA LEU A 42 6.46 -19.89 -8.71
C LEU A 42 5.36 -18.95 -8.19
N ALA A 43 5.08 -18.97 -6.89
CA ALA A 43 4.14 -18.03 -6.27
C ALA A 43 4.62 -16.59 -6.41
N LEU A 44 5.92 -16.32 -6.21
CA LEU A 44 6.49 -15.00 -6.42
C LEU A 44 6.43 -14.56 -7.88
N PHE A 45 6.68 -15.47 -8.81
CA PHE A 45 6.51 -15.18 -10.24
C PHE A 45 5.07 -14.80 -10.59
N VAL A 46 4.09 -15.54 -10.05
CA VAL A 46 2.66 -15.19 -10.18
C VAL A 46 2.38 -13.81 -9.57
N ALA A 47 2.97 -13.48 -8.40
CA ALA A 47 2.82 -12.15 -7.80
C ALA A 47 3.30 -11.02 -8.72
N TYR A 48 4.36 -11.22 -9.50
CA TYR A 48 4.83 -10.24 -10.50
C TYR A 48 3.86 -10.04 -11.67
N LEU A 49 3.00 -11.00 -11.93
CA LEU A 49 1.98 -10.90 -12.98
C LEU A 49 0.71 -10.17 -12.51
N THR A 50 0.46 -10.08 -11.19
CA THR A 50 -0.78 -9.49 -10.67
C THR A 50 -1.03 -8.05 -11.12
N PRO A 51 -0.03 -7.14 -11.22
CA PRO A 51 -0.26 -5.80 -11.75
C PRO A 51 -0.63 -5.76 -13.24
N LEU A 52 -0.45 -6.86 -13.97
CA LEU A 52 -0.70 -6.96 -15.41
C LEU A 52 -2.06 -7.58 -15.76
N ILE A 53 -2.64 -8.31 -14.82
CA ILE A 53 -3.85 -9.12 -15.04
C ILE A 53 -5.01 -8.46 -14.30
N SER A 54 -6.06 -8.08 -15.06
CA SER A 54 -7.24 -7.47 -14.46
C SER A 54 -7.93 -8.43 -13.48
N PRO A 55 -8.28 -7.97 -12.28
CA PRO A 55 -9.10 -8.74 -11.33
C PRO A 55 -10.45 -9.17 -11.89
N SER A 56 -11.00 -8.47 -12.86
CA SER A 56 -12.24 -8.87 -13.55
C SER A 56 -12.07 -10.18 -14.34
N ALA A 57 -10.85 -10.53 -14.74
CA ALA A 57 -10.55 -11.80 -15.41
C ALA A 57 -10.14 -12.90 -14.40
N PHE A 58 -9.30 -12.58 -13.43
CA PHE A 58 -8.77 -13.52 -12.44
C PHE A 58 -8.60 -12.84 -11.06
N GLY A 59 -9.72 -12.56 -10.37
CA GLY A 59 -9.72 -11.81 -9.11
C GLY A 59 -8.90 -12.46 -7.98
N SER A 60 -8.80 -13.79 -7.92
CA SER A 60 -8.03 -14.50 -6.91
C SER A 60 -6.51 -14.23 -6.98
N LEU A 61 -5.98 -13.78 -8.12
CA LEU A 61 -4.56 -13.40 -8.25
C LEU A 61 -4.22 -12.17 -7.40
N THR A 62 -5.17 -11.29 -7.13
CA THR A 62 -4.95 -10.09 -6.28
C THR A 62 -4.35 -10.46 -4.94
N ILE A 63 -4.77 -11.60 -4.35
CA ILE A 63 -4.27 -12.04 -3.05
C ILE A 63 -2.79 -12.37 -3.10
N VAL A 64 -2.33 -13.01 -4.18
CA VAL A 64 -0.90 -13.34 -4.34
C VAL A 64 -0.07 -12.06 -4.39
N GLY A 65 -0.60 -10.99 -5.03
CA GLY A 65 0.03 -9.67 -5.06
C GLY A 65 0.13 -9.01 -3.68
N ILE A 66 -0.88 -9.17 -2.82
CA ILE A 66 -0.85 -8.66 -1.44
C ILE A 66 0.32 -9.28 -0.64
N PHE A 67 0.59 -10.57 -0.85
CA PHE A 67 1.67 -11.28 -0.18
C PHE A 67 3.04 -11.19 -0.88
N ALA A 68 3.16 -10.45 -1.98
CA ALA A 68 4.40 -10.33 -2.74
C ALA A 68 5.65 -9.98 -1.90
N PRO A 69 5.61 -9.01 -0.94
CA PRO A 69 6.78 -8.70 -0.12
C PRO A 69 7.23 -9.88 0.76
N ILE A 70 6.27 -10.62 1.31
CA ILE A 70 6.54 -11.79 2.15
C ILE A 70 7.14 -12.90 1.29
N LEU A 71 6.57 -13.18 0.13
CA LEU A 71 7.09 -14.17 -0.83
C LEU A 71 8.52 -13.83 -1.26
N TYR A 72 8.80 -12.54 -1.52
CA TYR A 72 10.13 -12.07 -1.87
C TYR A 72 11.15 -12.38 -0.76
N ILE A 73 10.82 -12.07 0.50
CA ILE A 73 11.67 -12.37 1.65
C ILE A 73 11.88 -13.88 1.80
N MET A 74 10.82 -14.70 1.66
CA MET A 74 10.92 -16.15 1.79
C MET A 74 11.84 -16.75 0.71
N VAL A 75 11.71 -16.33 -0.55
CA VAL A 75 12.59 -16.78 -1.65
C VAL A 75 14.03 -16.33 -1.40
N PHE A 76 14.23 -15.09 -0.91
CA PHE A 76 15.57 -14.61 -0.55
C PHE A 76 16.19 -15.44 0.58
N VAL A 77 15.44 -15.80 1.63
CA VAL A 77 15.90 -16.70 2.70
C VAL A 77 16.24 -18.08 2.14
N CYS A 78 15.43 -18.64 1.25
CA CYS A 78 15.75 -19.89 0.56
C CYS A 78 17.08 -19.78 -0.20
N MET A 79 17.32 -18.67 -0.89
CA MET A 79 18.59 -18.43 -1.60
C MET A 79 19.79 -18.45 -0.64
N LEU A 80 19.68 -17.82 0.55
CA LEU A 80 20.74 -17.87 1.57
C LEU A 80 21.03 -19.30 2.05
N VAL A 81 20.00 -20.11 2.26
CA VAL A 81 20.18 -21.54 2.62
C VAL A 81 20.89 -22.31 1.51
N TRP A 82 20.51 -22.08 0.23
CA TRP A 82 21.18 -22.73 -0.91
C TRP A 82 22.64 -22.29 -1.09
N ILE A 83 22.99 -21.04 -0.70
CA ILE A 83 24.40 -20.59 -0.65
C ILE A 83 25.17 -21.42 0.39
N ILE A 84 24.61 -21.62 1.60
CA ILE A 84 25.22 -22.43 2.66
C ILE A 84 25.42 -23.88 2.17
N LEU A 85 24.45 -24.41 1.44
CA LEU A 85 24.50 -25.74 0.85
C LEU A 85 25.39 -25.82 -0.42
N GLN A 86 26.01 -24.71 -0.84
CA GLN A 86 26.90 -24.58 -2.00
C GLN A 86 26.29 -25.05 -3.34
N ARG A 87 24.97 -24.83 -3.50
CA ARG A 87 24.20 -25.20 -4.70
C ARG A 87 24.07 -24.03 -5.67
N TRP A 88 25.19 -23.61 -6.25
CA TRP A 88 25.32 -22.38 -7.04
C TRP A 88 24.37 -22.28 -8.23
N ASN A 89 24.03 -23.40 -8.88
CA ASN A 89 23.04 -23.38 -9.98
C ASN A 89 21.65 -22.94 -9.50
N ILE A 90 21.24 -23.39 -8.30
CA ILE A 90 19.95 -22.99 -7.70
C ILE A 90 20.03 -21.54 -7.24
N VAL A 91 21.15 -21.13 -6.63
CA VAL A 91 21.37 -19.74 -6.21
C VAL A 91 21.26 -18.80 -7.40
N LEU A 92 21.88 -19.12 -8.54
CA LEU A 92 21.79 -18.31 -9.76
C LEU A 92 20.34 -18.21 -10.27
N ALA A 93 19.61 -19.32 -10.29
CA ALA A 93 18.22 -19.33 -10.70
C ALA A 93 17.34 -18.45 -9.78
N LEU A 94 17.53 -18.55 -8.45
CA LEU A 94 16.80 -17.73 -7.48
C LEU A 94 17.18 -16.25 -7.59
N PHE A 95 18.43 -15.93 -7.84
CA PHE A 95 18.89 -14.57 -8.10
C PHE A 95 18.13 -13.96 -9.28
N VAL A 96 17.99 -14.69 -10.38
CA VAL A 96 17.21 -14.25 -11.55
C VAL A 96 15.74 -14.02 -11.19
N VAL A 97 15.14 -14.91 -10.39
CA VAL A 97 13.74 -14.76 -9.93
C VAL A 97 13.56 -13.52 -9.06
N LEU A 98 14.57 -13.12 -8.28
CA LEU A 98 14.49 -11.96 -7.39
C LEU A 98 14.70 -10.62 -8.12
N ILE A 99 15.33 -10.59 -9.31
CA ILE A 99 15.61 -9.34 -10.05
C ILE A 99 14.37 -8.46 -10.24
N PRO A 100 13.20 -8.97 -10.72
CA PRO A 100 12.03 -8.12 -10.92
C PRO A 100 11.54 -7.43 -9.64
N GLY A 101 11.68 -8.11 -8.49
CA GLY A 101 11.29 -7.55 -7.19
C GLY A 101 12.13 -6.34 -6.77
N LEU A 102 13.37 -6.20 -7.24
CA LEU A 102 14.21 -5.04 -6.96
C LEU A 102 13.61 -3.74 -7.50
N PHE A 103 12.95 -3.80 -8.65
CA PHE A 103 12.26 -2.64 -9.25
C PHE A 103 10.98 -2.25 -8.52
N SER A 104 10.38 -3.17 -7.76
CA SER A 104 9.20 -2.90 -6.96
C SER A 104 9.53 -2.57 -5.49
N LEU A 105 10.80 -2.66 -5.10
CA LEU A 105 11.20 -2.49 -3.71
C LEU A 105 10.93 -1.05 -3.22
N SER A 106 11.16 -0.04 -4.09
CA SER A 106 10.91 1.37 -3.80
C SER A 106 9.46 1.67 -3.44
N SER A 107 8.51 0.89 -3.97
CA SER A 107 7.09 1.03 -3.66
C SER A 107 6.73 0.57 -2.24
N PHE A 108 7.58 -0.20 -1.57
CA PHE A 108 7.37 -0.70 -0.20
C PHE A 108 8.32 -0.08 0.81
N TYR A 109 9.57 0.13 0.42
CA TYR A 109 10.62 0.66 1.28
C TYR A 109 11.49 1.65 0.51
N ASN A 110 11.67 2.83 1.07
CA ASN A 110 12.52 3.85 0.48
C ASN A 110 13.60 4.32 1.48
N SER A 111 14.83 4.44 1.00
CA SER A 111 15.99 4.84 1.81
C SER A 111 16.36 6.32 1.67
N ASN A 112 15.48 7.16 1.11
CA ASN A 112 15.76 8.58 0.93
C ASN A 112 16.22 9.24 2.23
N MET A 113 17.36 9.94 2.17
CA MET A 113 17.98 10.60 3.32
C MET A 113 17.58 12.09 3.47
N HIS A 114 16.78 12.62 2.56
CA HIS A 114 16.37 14.03 2.60
C HIS A 114 15.46 14.30 3.81
N ARG A 115 15.90 15.21 4.69
CA ARG A 115 15.12 15.63 5.86
C ARG A 115 14.24 16.83 5.48
N ALA A 116 12.99 16.82 5.91
CA ALA A 116 12.01 17.88 5.74
C ALA A 116 12.45 19.24 6.32
N THR A 117 13.36 19.24 7.29
CA THR A 117 13.78 20.44 8.05
C THR A 117 14.62 21.44 7.26
N GLU A 118 15.09 21.07 6.07
CA GLU A 118 15.98 21.92 5.25
C GLU A 118 15.37 22.32 3.90
N LEU A 119 14.07 22.08 3.70
CA LEU A 119 13.45 22.42 2.42
C LEU A 119 13.33 23.94 2.24
N PRO A 120 13.85 24.51 1.14
CA PRO A 120 13.74 25.93 0.85
C PRO A 120 12.27 26.38 0.90
N ARG A 121 12.04 27.60 1.40
CA ARG A 121 10.72 28.25 1.27
C ARG A 121 10.49 28.59 -0.20
N ASP A 122 9.93 27.62 -0.94
CA ASP A 122 9.53 27.86 -2.33
C ASP A 122 8.09 28.36 -2.35
N SER A 123 7.89 29.49 -3.00
CA SER A 123 6.60 30.17 -3.08
C SER A 123 5.53 29.41 -3.90
N ARG A 124 5.95 28.41 -4.68
CA ARG A 124 5.07 27.54 -5.50
C ARG A 124 4.91 26.14 -4.93
N ALA A 125 5.53 25.88 -3.78
CA ALA A 125 5.35 24.62 -3.09
C ALA A 125 4.11 24.69 -2.21
N PHE A 126 3.33 23.62 -2.23
CA PHE A 126 2.14 23.40 -1.42
C PHE A 126 2.16 22.02 -0.79
N THR A 127 1.44 21.86 0.29
CA THR A 127 1.35 20.58 1.01
C THR A 127 -0.03 19.96 0.81
N VAL A 128 -0.04 18.66 0.50
CA VAL A 128 -1.25 17.84 0.39
C VAL A 128 -1.20 16.75 1.44
N MET A 129 -2.26 16.65 2.24
CA MET A 129 -2.48 15.58 3.21
C MET A 129 -3.66 14.72 2.75
N SER A 130 -3.52 13.41 2.80
CA SER A 130 -4.62 12.45 2.59
C SER A 130 -4.80 11.59 3.82
N TYR A 131 -6.07 11.41 4.25
CA TYR A 131 -6.38 10.69 5.47
C TYR A 131 -7.78 10.04 5.41
N ASN A 132 -7.83 8.72 5.40
CA ASN A 132 -9.05 7.99 5.67
C ASN A 132 -9.33 8.04 7.18
N VAL A 133 -10.42 8.70 7.57
CA VAL A 133 -10.76 8.96 8.98
C VAL A 133 -11.72 7.92 9.59
N ARG A 134 -12.10 6.88 8.82
CA ARG A 134 -12.94 5.77 9.29
C ARG A 134 -14.21 6.24 9.98
N GLY A 135 -14.95 7.16 9.41
CA GLY A 135 -16.12 7.76 10.04
C GLY A 135 -15.81 8.48 11.37
N PHE A 136 -14.56 8.91 11.57
CA PHE A 136 -14.03 9.46 12.81
C PHE A 136 -14.23 8.55 14.03
N ARG A 137 -13.97 7.26 13.83
CA ARG A 137 -14.05 6.24 14.86
C ARG A 137 -12.73 5.53 15.07
N GLY A 138 -12.28 5.54 16.31
CA GLY A 138 -11.08 4.85 16.74
C GLY A 138 -11.29 3.34 16.92
N ASP A 139 -10.28 2.69 17.45
CA ASP A 139 -10.23 1.22 17.58
C ASP A 139 -11.32 0.65 18.49
N ASN A 140 -11.74 1.40 19.51
CA ASN A 140 -12.78 1.04 20.45
C ASN A 140 -14.12 1.73 20.13
N ASN A 141 -14.28 2.18 18.86
CA ASN A 141 -15.48 2.89 18.39
C ASN A 141 -15.72 4.26 19.04
N GLU A 142 -14.74 4.82 19.73
CA GLU A 142 -14.76 6.18 20.28
C GLU A 142 -14.69 7.24 19.17
N HIS A 143 -15.24 8.42 19.44
CA HIS A 143 -15.19 9.54 18.50
C HIS A 143 -13.81 10.21 18.51
N THR A 144 -13.14 10.27 17.38
CA THR A 144 -11.75 10.74 17.24
C THR A 144 -11.61 12.18 16.72
N VAL A 145 -12.70 12.86 16.32
CA VAL A 145 -12.65 14.23 15.76
C VAL A 145 -11.84 15.18 16.65
N SER A 146 -12.08 15.16 17.97
CA SER A 146 -11.37 16.04 18.91
C SER A 146 -9.88 15.77 18.91
N ALA A 147 -9.48 14.51 18.97
CA ALA A 147 -8.08 14.11 19.01
C ALA A 147 -7.36 14.46 17.68
N ILE A 148 -8.04 14.29 16.55
CA ILE A 148 -7.53 14.71 15.23
C ILE A 148 -7.31 16.22 15.19
N VAL A 149 -8.32 17.01 15.58
CA VAL A 149 -8.23 18.47 15.62
C VAL A 149 -7.11 18.94 16.55
N ASP A 150 -7.04 18.40 17.77
CA ASP A 150 -6.01 18.79 18.75
C ASP A 150 -4.59 18.42 18.28
N THR A 151 -4.44 17.32 17.54
CA THR A 151 -3.16 16.92 16.95
C THR A 151 -2.76 17.84 15.82
N LEU A 152 -3.69 18.20 14.94
CA LEU A 152 -3.43 19.13 13.84
C LEU A 152 -3.14 20.55 14.35
N LEU A 153 -3.78 21.00 15.43
CA LEU A 153 -3.52 22.31 16.05
C LEU A 153 -2.11 22.44 16.65
N ARG A 154 -1.46 21.33 17.00
CA ARG A 154 -0.08 21.33 17.52
C ARG A 154 0.97 21.48 16.42
N ARG A 155 0.59 21.34 15.15
CA ARG A 155 1.51 21.52 14.03
C ARG A 155 1.82 22.99 13.84
N GLU A 156 3.06 23.31 13.47
CA GLU A 156 3.47 24.69 13.16
C GLU A 156 2.67 25.27 11.99
N ARG A 157 2.26 24.41 11.06
CA ARG A 157 1.46 24.78 9.88
C ARG A 157 0.51 23.65 9.50
N LEU A 158 -0.73 24.01 9.23
CA LEU A 158 -1.69 23.09 8.63
C LEU A 158 -1.37 22.84 7.16
N PRO A 159 -1.63 21.64 6.62
CA PRO A 159 -1.48 21.35 5.20
C PRO A 159 -2.32 22.30 4.35
N ASP A 160 -1.82 22.65 3.16
CA ASP A 160 -2.51 23.59 2.28
C ASP A 160 -3.76 22.97 1.62
N VAL A 161 -3.72 21.66 1.33
CA VAL A 161 -4.85 20.86 0.85
C VAL A 161 -5.00 19.64 1.74
N VAL A 162 -6.20 19.33 2.19
CA VAL A 162 -6.50 18.16 3.03
C VAL A 162 -7.63 17.37 2.39
N CYS A 163 -7.33 16.13 2.07
CA CYS A 163 -8.23 15.16 1.44
C CYS A 163 -8.63 14.11 2.47
N LEU A 164 -9.89 14.12 2.89
CA LEU A 164 -10.44 13.17 3.86
C LEU A 164 -11.34 12.15 3.17
N GLN A 165 -11.24 10.89 3.57
CA GLN A 165 -12.09 9.78 3.11
C GLN A 165 -12.85 9.19 4.30
N GLU A 166 -13.96 8.50 4.02
CA GLU A 166 -14.88 7.94 4.99
C GLU A 166 -15.42 8.98 6.00
N CYS A 167 -15.76 10.17 5.51
CA CYS A 167 -16.19 11.28 6.35
C CYS A 167 -17.62 11.17 6.92
N ALA A 168 -18.27 10.01 6.93
CA ALA A 168 -19.68 9.79 7.33
C ALA A 168 -20.01 10.37 8.71
N LEU A 169 -20.06 11.69 8.83
CA LEU A 169 -20.26 12.44 10.07
C LEU A 169 -21.64 13.06 10.16
N ASP A 170 -22.06 13.31 11.41
CA ASP A 170 -23.10 14.27 11.72
C ASP A 170 -22.60 15.72 11.57
N ALA A 171 -23.56 16.66 11.46
CA ALA A 171 -23.25 18.08 11.28
C ALA A 171 -22.39 18.69 12.42
N LYS A 172 -22.52 18.17 13.65
CA LYS A 172 -21.77 18.65 14.82
C LYS A 172 -20.28 18.35 14.73
N ASN A 173 -19.95 17.16 14.24
CA ASN A 173 -18.54 16.74 14.07
C ASN A 173 -17.89 17.47 12.89
N PHE A 174 -18.61 17.73 11.80
CA PHE A 174 -18.12 18.60 10.73
C PHE A 174 -17.84 20.02 11.22
N ALA A 175 -18.72 20.62 12.02
CA ALA A 175 -18.52 21.98 12.53
C ALA A 175 -17.17 22.13 13.28
N ARG A 176 -16.71 21.09 13.98
CA ARG A 176 -15.42 21.11 14.68
C ARG A 176 -14.23 21.06 13.71
N MET A 177 -14.30 20.21 12.66
CA MET A 177 -13.30 20.18 11.60
C MET A 177 -13.28 21.50 10.80
N ASP A 178 -14.45 22.03 10.45
CA ASP A 178 -14.57 23.28 9.71
C ASP A 178 -14.04 24.48 10.52
N SER A 179 -14.16 24.43 11.86
CA SER A 179 -13.55 25.44 12.75
C SER A 179 -12.01 25.40 12.70
N LEU A 180 -11.40 24.22 12.60
CA LEU A 180 -9.96 24.07 12.43
C LEU A 180 -9.49 24.66 11.10
N PHE A 181 -10.23 24.39 10.02
CA PHE A 181 -9.94 24.83 8.66
C PHE A 181 -10.68 26.12 8.29
N ARG A 182 -10.89 27.01 9.28
CA ARG A 182 -11.54 28.30 9.01
C ARG A 182 -10.79 29.09 7.94
N GLY A 183 -11.49 29.50 6.90
CA GLY A 183 -10.92 30.22 5.76
C GLY A 183 -10.40 29.31 4.62
N TYR A 184 -10.51 27.99 4.78
CA TYR A 184 -10.31 27.07 3.66
C TYR A 184 -11.59 26.99 2.82
N ASN A 185 -11.41 26.79 1.51
CA ASN A 185 -12.48 26.38 0.62
C ASN A 185 -12.80 24.90 0.86
N ILE A 186 -14.06 24.51 0.78
CA ILE A 186 -14.53 23.15 1.07
C ILE A 186 -15.26 22.62 -0.15
N ALA A 187 -14.96 21.38 -0.50
CA ALA A 187 -15.70 20.61 -1.49
C ALA A 187 -16.05 19.23 -0.91
N ASP A 188 -17.30 18.83 -1.09
CA ASP A 188 -17.84 17.55 -0.62
C ASP A 188 -18.22 16.67 -1.79
N ALA A 189 -17.99 15.35 -1.65
CA ALA A 189 -18.61 14.34 -2.47
C ALA A 189 -19.50 13.45 -1.59
N THR A 190 -20.67 13.13 -2.10
CA THR A 190 -21.72 12.49 -1.32
C THR A 190 -22.12 11.15 -1.87
N GLU A 191 -22.42 10.22 -0.99
CA GLU A 191 -22.99 8.94 -1.32
C GLU A 191 -24.21 8.67 -0.43
N TYR A 192 -25.34 8.33 -1.05
CA TYR A 192 -26.62 8.16 -0.33
C TYR A 192 -26.99 9.35 0.59
N GLY A 193 -26.66 10.57 0.16
CA GLY A 193 -26.95 11.81 0.91
C GLY A 193 -26.03 12.06 2.11
N LYS A 194 -24.95 11.31 2.26
CA LYS A 194 -23.92 11.52 3.29
C LYS A 194 -22.61 11.94 2.65
N VAL A 195 -21.92 12.89 3.25
CA VAL A 195 -20.57 13.24 2.84
C VAL A 195 -19.63 12.07 3.13
N VAL A 196 -19.03 11.52 2.11
CA VAL A 196 -18.07 10.39 2.22
C VAL A 196 -16.64 10.80 1.92
N VAL A 197 -16.47 11.83 1.08
CA VAL A 197 -15.18 12.40 0.74
C VAL A 197 -15.27 13.92 0.92
N ARG A 198 -14.28 14.54 1.57
CA ARG A 198 -14.21 15.97 1.78
C ARG A 198 -12.81 16.50 1.49
N THR A 199 -12.75 17.59 0.74
CA THR A 199 -11.51 18.29 0.44
C THR A 199 -11.54 19.69 1.02
N TYR A 200 -10.53 20.02 1.83
CA TYR A 200 -10.27 21.37 2.30
C TYR A 200 -9.07 21.95 1.51
N SER A 201 -9.19 23.18 1.06
CA SER A 201 -8.12 23.87 0.36
C SER A 201 -7.93 25.29 0.87
N ARG A 202 -6.71 25.66 1.26
CA ARG A 202 -6.33 27.04 1.57
C ARG A 202 -6.44 27.93 0.35
N TYR A 203 -6.30 27.36 -0.83
CA TYR A 203 -6.37 28.04 -2.12
C TYR A 203 -7.78 28.01 -2.69
N PRO A 204 -8.13 28.97 -3.58
CA PRO A 204 -9.42 28.95 -4.25
C PRO A 204 -9.66 27.64 -5.02
N ILE A 205 -10.83 27.09 -4.85
CA ILE A 205 -11.37 25.99 -5.66
C ILE A 205 -12.27 26.61 -6.72
N ILE A 206 -11.92 26.44 -8.00
CA ILE A 206 -12.65 27.05 -9.12
C ILE A 206 -13.61 26.09 -9.83
N SER A 207 -13.41 24.81 -9.68
CA SER A 207 -14.28 23.77 -10.22
C SER A 207 -14.11 22.47 -9.44
N CYS A 208 -15.16 21.67 -9.31
CA CYS A 208 -15.15 20.35 -8.74
C CYS A 208 -16.10 19.43 -9.50
N GLY A 209 -15.84 18.13 -9.39
CA GLY A 209 -16.75 17.11 -9.89
C GLY A 209 -16.59 15.81 -9.10
N GLU A 210 -17.59 14.97 -9.20
CA GLU A 210 -17.63 13.67 -8.56
C GLU A 210 -17.58 12.56 -9.60
N ILE A 211 -16.93 11.46 -9.23
CA ILE A 211 -16.95 10.20 -9.97
C ILE A 211 -17.47 9.17 -8.98
N SER A 212 -18.77 8.92 -9.04
CA SER A 212 -19.43 7.98 -8.13
C SER A 212 -19.41 6.57 -8.72
N GLY A 213 -19.09 5.59 -7.89
CA GLY A 213 -19.22 4.17 -8.21
C GLY A 213 -20.55 3.56 -7.79
N GLU A 214 -21.60 4.36 -7.56
CA GLU A 214 -22.93 3.88 -7.17
C GLU A 214 -22.91 2.92 -5.95
N GLY A 215 -22.24 3.33 -4.86
CA GLY A 215 -22.02 2.48 -3.68
C GLY A 215 -20.77 1.62 -3.76
N ARG A 216 -19.94 1.83 -4.78
CA ARG A 216 -18.71 1.06 -5.04
C ARG A 216 -17.43 1.90 -4.94
N GLY A 217 -17.47 2.92 -4.11
CA GLY A 217 -16.40 3.91 -3.91
C GLY A 217 -16.77 5.26 -4.51
N THR A 218 -16.12 6.30 -4.03
CA THR A 218 -16.35 7.70 -4.42
C THR A 218 -15.03 8.40 -4.68
N SER A 219 -14.91 9.07 -5.81
CA SER A 219 -13.81 9.96 -6.12
C SER A 219 -14.32 11.36 -6.39
N GLN A 220 -13.58 12.36 -5.90
CA GLN A 220 -13.80 13.77 -6.15
C GLN A 220 -12.58 14.34 -6.86
N TRP A 221 -12.77 15.27 -7.77
CA TRP A 221 -11.70 16.12 -8.28
C TRP A 221 -12.04 17.58 -8.05
N CYS A 222 -11.03 18.39 -7.75
CA CYS A 222 -11.15 19.84 -7.58
C CYS A 222 -9.99 20.53 -8.28
N ASP A 223 -10.30 21.57 -9.06
CA ASP A 223 -9.32 22.48 -9.65
C ASP A 223 -8.98 23.56 -8.63
N VAL A 224 -7.77 23.51 -8.11
CA VAL A 224 -7.23 24.37 -7.06
C VAL A 224 -6.24 25.34 -7.67
N VAL A 225 -6.41 26.65 -7.42
CA VAL A 225 -5.52 27.70 -7.95
C VAL A 225 -4.40 27.98 -6.95
N ILE A 226 -3.23 27.40 -7.19
CA ILE A 226 -2.04 27.61 -6.37
C ILE A 226 -1.44 28.98 -6.71
N ARG A 227 -1.41 29.87 -5.72
CA ARG A 227 -0.83 31.21 -5.85
C ARG A 227 0.56 31.26 -5.24
N SER A 228 1.52 31.70 -6.03
CA SER A 228 2.86 31.99 -5.52
C SER A 228 2.84 33.27 -4.69
N SER A 229 3.40 33.24 -3.47
CA SER A 229 3.52 34.43 -2.62
C SER A 229 4.37 35.56 -3.23
N ASN A 230 5.23 35.22 -4.20
CA ASN A 230 6.25 36.15 -4.76
C ASN A 230 6.05 36.46 -6.24
N SER A 231 5.01 35.95 -6.89
CA SER A 231 4.70 36.23 -8.28
C SER A 231 3.19 36.35 -8.51
N ARG A 232 2.81 37.11 -9.57
CA ARG A 232 1.40 37.16 -10.01
C ARG A 232 0.95 35.88 -10.75
N GLN A 233 1.81 34.86 -10.82
CA GLN A 233 1.56 33.63 -11.53
C GLN A 233 0.65 32.72 -10.69
N GLU A 234 -0.38 32.24 -11.30
CA GLU A 234 -1.34 31.26 -10.75
C GLU A 234 -1.20 29.97 -11.55
N ASP A 235 -1.07 28.85 -10.84
CA ASP A 235 -1.02 27.53 -11.44
C ASP A 235 -2.28 26.74 -11.03
N THR A 236 -3.03 26.23 -11.98
CA THR A 236 -4.16 25.35 -11.67
C THR A 236 -3.66 23.92 -11.50
N VAL A 237 -3.97 23.33 -10.36
CA VAL A 237 -3.68 21.94 -10.05
C VAL A 237 -5.00 21.20 -9.82
N ARG A 238 -5.24 20.11 -10.57
CA ARG A 238 -6.37 19.22 -10.30
C ARG A 238 -5.99 18.23 -9.22
N VAL A 239 -6.66 18.33 -8.08
CA VAL A 239 -6.51 17.42 -6.94
C VAL A 239 -7.66 16.43 -6.97
N PHE A 240 -7.31 15.14 -7.05
CA PHE A 240 -8.25 14.04 -6.93
C PHE A 240 -8.17 13.49 -5.51
N ASN A 241 -9.32 13.36 -4.86
CA ASN A 241 -9.50 12.76 -3.54
C ASN A 241 -10.32 11.49 -3.72
N ASN A 242 -9.71 10.33 -3.49
CA ASN A 242 -10.27 9.04 -3.86
C ASN A 242 -10.51 8.16 -2.63
N HIS A 243 -11.67 7.53 -2.58
CA HIS A 243 -11.94 6.39 -1.73
C HIS A 243 -12.48 5.26 -2.60
N LEU A 244 -11.57 4.36 -2.99
CA LEU A 244 -11.93 3.22 -3.83
C LEU A 244 -12.62 2.14 -3.00
N TYR A 245 -13.37 1.26 -3.67
CA TYR A 245 -14.15 0.22 -2.99
C TYR A 245 -13.29 -0.63 -2.06
N THR A 246 -13.74 -0.79 -0.81
CA THR A 246 -12.99 -1.43 0.26
C THR A 246 -12.64 -2.90 -0.04
N MET A 247 -11.53 -3.39 0.50
CA MET A 247 -11.23 -4.84 0.51
C MET A 247 -12.26 -5.61 1.35
N ASN A 248 -13.00 -4.92 2.24
CA ASN A 248 -14.01 -5.46 3.13
C ASN A 248 -13.45 -6.61 4.02
N ILE A 249 -12.25 -6.39 4.55
CA ILE A 249 -11.62 -7.25 5.55
C ILE A 249 -12.04 -6.72 6.92
N SER A 250 -12.81 -7.51 7.67
CA SER A 250 -13.22 -7.11 9.03
C SER A 250 -12.01 -7.12 9.99
N LYS A 251 -12.15 -6.41 11.13
CA LYS A 251 -11.12 -6.45 12.18
C LYS A 251 -10.85 -7.89 12.64
N ALA A 252 -11.90 -8.71 12.80
CA ALA A 252 -11.76 -10.12 13.17
C ALA A 252 -11.01 -10.93 12.10
N ASP A 253 -11.25 -10.66 10.80
CA ASP A 253 -10.49 -11.30 9.73
C ASP A 253 -9.01 -10.88 9.76
N SER A 254 -8.74 -9.58 9.99
CA SER A 254 -7.38 -9.05 10.11
C SER A 254 -6.61 -9.67 11.28
N ASP A 255 -7.25 -9.79 12.44
CA ASP A 255 -6.67 -10.40 13.64
C ASP A 255 -6.38 -11.89 13.40
N ASP A 256 -7.31 -12.64 12.76
CA ASP A 256 -7.14 -14.06 12.45
C ASP A 256 -6.05 -14.30 11.40
N ILE A 257 -5.90 -13.40 10.42
CA ILE A 257 -4.81 -13.44 9.44
C ILE A 257 -3.48 -13.17 10.15
N GLY A 258 -3.42 -12.10 10.96
CA GLY A 258 -2.21 -11.68 11.67
C GLY A 258 -1.69 -12.75 12.65
N GLU A 259 -2.59 -13.48 13.31
CA GLU A 259 -2.25 -14.56 14.25
C GLU A 259 -2.14 -15.94 13.58
N GLY A 260 -2.35 -16.04 12.27
CA GLY A 260 -2.31 -17.30 11.53
C GLY A 260 -3.45 -18.27 11.83
N ARG A 261 -4.49 -17.83 12.57
CA ARG A 261 -5.67 -18.68 12.88
C ARG A 261 -6.45 -19.06 11.63
N ILE A 262 -6.46 -18.16 10.63
CA ILE A 262 -7.14 -18.38 9.36
C ILE A 262 -6.67 -19.65 8.62
N LEU A 263 -5.41 -20.08 8.82
CA LEU A 263 -4.85 -21.28 8.19
C LEU A 263 -5.49 -22.58 8.68
N ARG A 264 -6.25 -22.53 9.79
CA ARG A 264 -6.94 -23.69 10.38
C ARG A 264 -8.40 -23.81 9.93
N ASP A 265 -8.92 -22.77 9.26
CA ASP A 265 -10.31 -22.71 8.77
C ASP A 265 -10.31 -22.42 7.26
N GLY A 266 -10.28 -23.49 6.48
CA GLY A 266 -10.21 -23.41 5.01
C GLY A 266 -11.43 -22.74 4.38
N ASP A 267 -12.63 -22.94 4.94
CA ASP A 267 -13.88 -22.36 4.40
C ASP A 267 -13.90 -20.85 4.63
N ARG A 268 -13.50 -20.43 5.82
CA ARG A 268 -13.37 -18.99 6.16
C ARG A 268 -12.30 -18.32 5.31
N MET A 269 -11.14 -18.96 5.16
CA MET A 269 -10.07 -18.48 4.28
C MET A 269 -10.57 -18.30 2.85
N MET A 270 -11.27 -19.29 2.29
CA MET A 270 -11.81 -19.22 0.94
C MET A 270 -12.88 -18.12 0.80
N SER A 271 -13.70 -17.88 1.81
CA SER A 271 -14.67 -16.79 1.85
C SER A 271 -13.99 -15.41 1.79
N ILE A 272 -12.91 -15.21 2.55
CA ILE A 272 -12.11 -13.97 2.52
C ILE A 272 -11.45 -13.80 1.15
N VAL A 273 -10.84 -14.85 0.61
CA VAL A 273 -10.24 -14.88 -0.72
C VAL A 273 -11.23 -14.43 -1.79
N LYS A 274 -12.43 -15.04 -1.79
CA LYS A 274 -13.49 -14.69 -2.75
C LYS A 274 -13.94 -13.23 -2.60
N ARG A 275 -14.15 -12.76 -1.37
CA ARG A 275 -14.57 -11.38 -1.09
C ARG A 275 -13.54 -10.36 -1.57
N ILE A 276 -12.24 -10.58 -1.33
CA ILE A 276 -11.16 -9.72 -1.83
C ILE A 276 -11.16 -9.71 -3.36
N ALA A 277 -11.30 -10.88 -3.99
CA ALA A 277 -11.34 -11.01 -5.44
C ALA A 277 -12.51 -10.25 -6.08
N ASP A 278 -13.72 -10.44 -5.55
CA ASP A 278 -14.94 -9.78 -6.03
C ASP A 278 -14.84 -8.27 -5.86
N ASN A 279 -14.36 -7.80 -4.71
CA ASN A 279 -14.19 -6.37 -4.44
C ASN A 279 -13.08 -5.73 -5.30
N SER A 280 -12.04 -6.49 -5.64
CA SER A 280 -11.00 -6.00 -6.56
C SER A 280 -11.54 -5.81 -7.97
N ALA A 281 -12.44 -6.69 -8.43
CA ALA A 281 -13.09 -6.52 -9.74
C ALA A 281 -13.97 -5.26 -9.77
N ILE A 282 -14.72 -4.99 -8.69
CA ILE A 282 -15.52 -3.75 -8.54
C ILE A 282 -14.62 -2.50 -8.60
N ARG A 283 -13.46 -2.52 -7.94
CA ARG A 283 -12.52 -1.39 -7.99
C ARG A 283 -12.03 -1.07 -9.40
N VAL A 284 -11.87 -2.09 -10.27
CA VAL A 284 -11.42 -1.88 -11.66
C VAL A 284 -12.40 -0.99 -12.42
N GLU A 285 -13.71 -1.21 -12.30
CA GLU A 285 -14.73 -0.39 -12.98
C GLU A 285 -14.64 1.09 -12.55
N HIS A 286 -14.49 1.35 -11.25
CA HIS A 286 -14.33 2.70 -10.73
C HIS A 286 -13.02 3.34 -11.22
N VAL A 287 -11.92 2.58 -11.19
CA VAL A 287 -10.61 3.06 -11.67
C VAL A 287 -10.63 3.38 -13.16
N ASP A 288 -11.33 2.62 -13.99
CA ASP A 288 -11.44 2.91 -15.42
C ASP A 288 -12.20 4.22 -15.67
N SER A 289 -13.27 4.51 -14.91
CA SER A 289 -13.99 5.78 -14.94
C SER A 289 -13.09 6.94 -14.47
N LEU A 290 -12.36 6.75 -13.37
CA LEU A 290 -11.41 7.72 -12.85
C LEU A 290 -10.29 8.02 -13.86
N ARG A 291 -9.76 6.99 -14.54
CA ARG A 291 -8.71 7.14 -15.57
C ARG A 291 -9.18 7.99 -16.76
N GLN A 292 -10.44 7.88 -17.18
CA GLN A 292 -10.95 8.73 -18.25
C GLN A 292 -10.86 10.22 -17.90
N VAL A 293 -11.19 10.58 -16.64
CA VAL A 293 -11.10 11.97 -16.16
C VAL A 293 -9.64 12.41 -16.00
N ILE A 294 -8.77 11.53 -15.47
CA ILE A 294 -7.33 11.80 -15.34
C ILE A 294 -6.70 12.04 -16.72
N ASP A 295 -6.98 11.16 -17.68
CA ASP A 295 -6.40 11.26 -19.05
C ASP A 295 -6.90 12.50 -19.83
N ALA A 296 -8.10 13.00 -19.50
CA ALA A 296 -8.68 14.21 -20.09
C ALA A 296 -8.24 15.51 -19.35
N THR A 297 -7.51 15.42 -18.26
CA THR A 297 -7.12 16.59 -17.46
C THR A 297 -5.95 17.34 -18.11
N PRO A 298 -6.11 18.64 -18.43
CA PRO A 298 -5.03 19.44 -19.04
C PRO A 298 -4.08 20.07 -18.02
N HIS A 299 -4.42 20.04 -16.72
CA HIS A 299 -3.67 20.67 -15.64
C HIS A 299 -2.64 19.76 -15.01
N ALA A 300 -1.72 20.32 -14.25
CA ALA A 300 -0.94 19.58 -13.27
C ALA A 300 -1.87 18.83 -12.32
N MET A 301 -1.50 17.61 -11.93
CA MET A 301 -2.38 16.73 -11.17
C MET A 301 -1.73 16.20 -9.91
N VAL A 302 -2.57 16.07 -8.87
CA VAL A 302 -2.30 15.26 -7.69
C VAL A 302 -3.46 14.29 -7.52
N VAL A 303 -3.17 13.00 -7.48
CA VAL A 303 -4.18 11.94 -7.32
C VAL A 303 -3.89 11.24 -5.99
N CYS A 304 -4.68 11.53 -4.97
CA CYS A 304 -4.46 10.98 -3.65
C CYS A 304 -5.70 10.29 -3.10
N GLY A 305 -5.55 9.57 -2.00
CA GLY A 305 -6.63 8.90 -1.29
C GLY A 305 -6.31 7.47 -0.90
N ASP A 306 -7.34 6.81 -0.39
CA ASP A 306 -7.34 5.39 -0.10
C ASP A 306 -7.72 4.60 -1.37
N PHE A 307 -6.74 3.90 -1.93
CA PHE A 307 -6.95 3.07 -3.11
C PHE A 307 -7.40 1.66 -2.75
N ASN A 308 -7.41 1.31 -1.46
CA ASN A 308 -7.82 0.00 -0.97
C ASN A 308 -7.11 -1.16 -1.68
N ASP A 309 -5.87 -0.94 -2.16
CA ASP A 309 -5.08 -1.94 -2.84
C ASP A 309 -3.57 -1.68 -2.68
N THR A 310 -2.76 -2.73 -2.81
CA THR A 310 -1.31 -2.67 -2.57
C THR A 310 -0.53 -2.28 -3.83
N PRO A 311 0.76 -1.87 -3.71
CA PRO A 311 1.58 -1.47 -4.86
C PRO A 311 1.69 -2.54 -5.95
N MET A 312 1.62 -3.82 -5.60
CA MET A 312 1.66 -4.94 -6.54
C MET A 312 0.27 -5.33 -7.07
N SER A 313 -0.64 -4.38 -7.19
CA SER A 313 -1.98 -4.61 -7.73
C SER A 313 -2.18 -4.01 -9.12
N TYR A 314 -3.14 -4.57 -9.85
CA TYR A 314 -3.59 -4.01 -11.13
C TYR A 314 -4.15 -2.59 -10.97
N VAL A 315 -4.92 -2.35 -9.90
CA VAL A 315 -5.57 -1.07 -9.60
C VAL A 315 -4.54 0.04 -9.45
N VAL A 316 -3.54 -0.16 -8.58
CA VAL A 316 -2.49 0.84 -8.36
C VAL A 316 -1.68 1.07 -9.64
N ARG A 317 -1.28 0.00 -10.35
CA ARG A 317 -0.60 0.12 -11.64
C ARG A 317 -1.44 0.88 -12.68
N ARG A 318 -2.74 0.64 -12.72
CA ARG A 318 -3.65 1.32 -13.66
C ARG A 318 -3.74 2.81 -13.36
N LEU A 319 -3.81 3.19 -12.09
CA LEU A 319 -3.85 4.60 -11.66
C LEU A 319 -2.50 5.29 -11.82
N SER A 320 -1.40 4.65 -11.44
CA SER A 320 -0.07 5.24 -11.52
C SER A 320 0.48 5.35 -12.94
N ARG A 321 -0.22 4.81 -13.94
CA ARG A 321 0.20 4.98 -15.34
C ARG A 321 0.27 6.46 -15.72
N ARG A 322 1.46 6.96 -16.11
CA ARG A 322 1.78 8.37 -16.38
C ARG A 322 1.65 9.28 -15.14
N LEU A 323 1.75 8.72 -13.95
CA LEU A 323 1.84 9.45 -12.70
C LEU A 323 3.00 8.89 -11.89
N ASN A 324 3.67 9.74 -11.15
CA ASN A 324 4.76 9.38 -10.26
C ASN A 324 4.24 9.23 -8.83
N ASP A 325 4.80 8.29 -8.09
CA ASP A 325 4.44 8.07 -6.69
C ASP A 325 5.31 8.94 -5.77
N ALA A 326 4.68 9.81 -5.00
CA ALA A 326 5.37 10.71 -4.08
C ALA A 326 6.17 9.96 -3.01
N PHE A 327 5.73 8.79 -2.57
CA PHE A 327 6.49 7.93 -1.66
C PHE A 327 7.77 7.40 -2.32
N GLU A 328 7.70 6.95 -3.56
CA GLU A 328 8.88 6.46 -4.29
C GLU A 328 9.88 7.60 -4.53
N GLY A 329 9.38 8.82 -4.78
CA GLY A 329 10.21 10.00 -5.02
C GLY A 329 10.88 10.56 -3.76
N ALA A 330 10.17 10.65 -2.64
CA ALA A 330 10.63 11.37 -1.44
C ALA A 330 10.30 10.69 -0.10
N GLY A 331 9.71 9.50 -0.11
CA GLY A 331 9.37 8.75 1.11
C GLY A 331 10.60 8.18 1.83
N ARG A 332 10.42 7.79 3.09
CA ARG A 332 11.46 7.18 3.91
C ARG A 332 10.94 6.00 4.73
N GLY A 333 11.73 4.93 4.77
CA GLY A 333 11.39 3.72 5.52
C GLY A 333 10.26 2.93 4.86
N TYR A 334 9.48 2.23 5.65
CA TYR A 334 8.32 1.48 5.18
C TYR A 334 7.14 2.40 4.94
N GLY A 335 6.55 2.30 3.73
CA GLY A 335 5.41 3.11 3.27
C GLY A 335 4.05 2.62 3.74
N SER A 336 3.98 1.71 4.72
CA SER A 336 2.71 1.18 5.24
C SER A 336 1.83 2.28 5.80
N THR A 337 0.54 2.26 5.44
CA THR A 337 -0.45 3.26 5.82
C THR A 337 -1.64 2.67 6.58
N PHE A 338 -1.85 1.36 6.49
CA PHE A 338 -2.96 0.65 7.14
C PHE A 338 -2.48 -0.07 8.40
N ARG A 339 -3.03 0.28 9.56
CA ARG A 339 -2.61 -0.19 10.89
C ARG A 339 -2.92 -1.66 11.19
N PRO A 340 -4.07 -2.21 10.79
CA PRO A 340 -4.33 -3.64 10.90
C PRO A 340 -3.26 -4.49 10.22
N MET A 341 -3.25 -5.80 10.48
CA MET A 341 -2.26 -6.72 9.92
C MET A 341 -0.80 -6.31 10.22
N HIS A 342 -0.54 -5.82 11.44
CA HIS A 342 0.78 -5.36 11.89
C HIS A 342 1.36 -4.21 11.04
N SER A 343 0.51 -3.35 10.50
CA SER A 343 0.92 -2.20 9.66
C SER A 343 1.83 -2.61 8.50
N THR A 344 1.45 -3.67 7.78
CA THR A 344 2.26 -4.17 6.65
C THR A 344 1.76 -3.67 5.29
N LEU A 345 0.52 -3.17 5.22
CA LEU A 345 -0.09 -2.76 3.96
C LEU A 345 0.07 -1.27 3.71
N ARG A 346 0.42 -0.93 2.48
CA ARG A 346 0.36 0.41 1.93
C ARG A 346 -0.80 0.45 0.95
N ILE A 347 -1.85 1.21 1.28
CA ILE A 347 -3.08 1.31 0.49
C ILE A 347 -3.52 2.76 0.25
N ASP A 348 -2.87 3.73 0.92
CA ASP A 348 -3.06 5.16 0.69
C ASP A 348 -1.89 5.70 -0.14
N TYR A 349 -2.20 6.59 -1.09
CA TYR A 349 -1.24 7.10 -2.06
C TYR A 349 -1.39 8.60 -2.28
N ILE A 350 -0.27 9.24 -2.68
CA ILE A 350 -0.24 10.54 -3.32
C ILE A 350 0.58 10.34 -4.60
N LEU A 351 -0.11 10.37 -5.74
CA LEU A 351 0.48 10.32 -7.06
C LEU A 351 0.46 11.72 -7.67
N HIS A 352 1.41 12.04 -8.55
CA HIS A 352 1.49 13.33 -9.20
C HIS A 352 1.90 13.21 -10.68
N SER A 353 1.52 14.19 -11.50
CA SER A 353 1.93 14.29 -12.90
C SER A 353 3.40 14.74 -13.03
N ASP A 354 4.00 14.55 -14.21
CA ASP A 354 5.42 14.85 -14.48
C ASP A 354 5.78 16.34 -14.28
N ASN A 355 4.82 17.25 -14.45
CA ASN A 355 4.99 18.69 -14.21
C ASN A 355 4.79 19.09 -12.75
N VAL A 356 4.80 18.13 -11.81
CA VAL A 356 4.83 18.34 -10.37
C VAL A 356 6.03 17.60 -9.78
N GLU A 357 6.85 18.30 -9.01
CA GLU A 357 7.99 17.75 -8.27
C GLU A 357 7.57 17.43 -6.84
N VAL A 358 7.94 16.26 -6.33
CA VAL A 358 7.82 15.93 -4.91
C VAL A 358 9.09 16.33 -4.17
N GLN A 359 8.95 17.16 -3.13
CA GLN A 359 10.07 17.63 -2.29
C GLN A 359 10.16 16.86 -0.97
N TYR A 360 9.03 16.33 -0.49
CA TYR A 360 8.94 15.64 0.79
C TYR A 360 7.71 14.72 0.78
N PHE A 361 7.83 13.60 1.47
CA PHE A 361 6.72 12.68 1.76
C PHE A 361 6.86 12.10 3.16
N ASN A 362 5.76 11.99 3.88
CA ASN A 362 5.71 11.39 5.22
C ASN A 362 4.45 10.56 5.42
N VAL A 363 4.60 9.47 6.16
CA VAL A 363 3.49 8.74 6.79
C VAL A 363 3.51 9.13 8.27
N ASP A 364 2.47 9.79 8.76
CA ASP A 364 2.37 10.23 10.16
C ASP A 364 1.95 9.05 11.04
N LYS A 365 2.94 8.34 11.55
CA LYS A 365 2.75 7.14 12.38
C LYS A 365 2.30 7.45 13.81
N ASP A 366 2.41 8.71 14.23
CA ASP A 366 2.00 9.16 15.56
C ASP A 366 0.49 9.47 15.61
N MET A 367 -0.11 9.73 14.45
CA MET A 367 -1.53 10.03 14.32
C MET A 367 -2.36 8.75 14.17
N GLN A 368 -2.71 8.12 15.32
CA GLN A 368 -3.32 6.79 15.40
C GLN A 368 -4.83 6.82 15.70
N MET A 369 -5.56 7.85 15.27
CA MET A 369 -6.99 8.03 15.53
C MET A 369 -7.92 7.34 14.51
N SER A 370 -7.36 6.64 13.53
CA SER A 370 -8.05 5.81 12.55
C SER A 370 -7.29 4.48 12.40
N ASP A 371 -7.83 3.52 11.67
CA ASP A 371 -7.11 2.34 11.20
C ASP A 371 -6.17 2.64 10.01
N HIS A 372 -6.23 3.86 9.46
CA HIS A 372 -5.24 4.39 8.55
C HIS A 372 -4.30 5.39 9.23
N MET A 373 -3.12 5.56 8.69
CA MET A 373 -2.18 6.62 9.03
C MET A 373 -2.22 7.69 7.94
N PRO A 374 -2.34 8.98 8.29
CA PRO A 374 -2.35 10.03 7.29
C PRO A 374 -1.00 10.10 6.56
N ILE A 375 -1.07 10.41 5.28
CA ILE A 375 0.08 10.66 4.42
C ILE A 375 0.11 12.12 4.01
N GLU A 376 1.30 12.69 3.91
CA GLU A 376 1.49 14.08 3.53
C GLU A 376 2.65 14.21 2.55
N ALA A 377 2.46 15.00 1.50
CA ALA A 377 3.50 15.35 0.56
C ALA A 377 3.62 16.87 0.41
N ARG A 378 4.85 17.35 0.26
CA ARG A 378 5.13 18.70 -0.22
C ARG A 378 5.49 18.63 -1.69
N LEU A 379 4.71 19.34 -2.48
CA LEU A 379 4.72 19.30 -3.93
C LEU A 379 5.00 20.69 -4.49
N LYS A 380 5.59 20.76 -5.67
CA LYS A 380 5.88 22.01 -6.38
C LYS A 380 5.51 21.86 -7.85
N VAL A 381 4.73 22.81 -8.37
CA VAL A 381 4.46 22.88 -9.81
C VAL A 381 5.72 23.35 -10.53
N LEU A 382 6.16 22.58 -11.51
CA LEU A 382 7.26 22.94 -12.40
C LEU A 382 6.78 23.92 -13.48
N LYS A 383 7.67 24.77 -13.96
CA LYS A 383 7.35 25.61 -15.12
C LYS A 383 7.37 24.75 -16.39
N GLU A 384 6.41 24.96 -17.26
CA GLU A 384 6.58 24.61 -18.65
C GLU A 384 7.67 25.54 -19.22
N GLU A 385 8.75 24.94 -19.74
CA GLU A 385 9.83 25.68 -20.43
C GLU A 385 9.36 26.17 -21.80
#